data_c3f5a3acda31db843d8f240d8d4fd5c9
#
_entry.id   c3f5a3acda31db843d8f240d8d4fd5c9
#
_cell.length_a   1.000
_cell.length_b   1.000
_cell.length_c   1.000
_cell.angle_alpha   90.00
_cell.angle_beta   90.00
_cell.angle_gamma   90.00
#
_symmetry.space_group_name_H-M   'P 1'
#
loop_
_entity.id
_entity.type
_entity.pdbx_description
1 polymer ?
#
loop_
_entity_poly.entity_id
_entity_poly.type
_entity_poly.pdbx_seq_one_letter_code
_entity_poly.pdbx_strand_id
1 'polypeptide(L)'
;MITIKRTQKTLTVSGHAGYAERGKDIVCEAVTSQVQTLTASIEQLANEKPVFSLSSGFYELSLEELGNKSLFLVSAFMVGMKLLQDGYPAYVKVV
;
A
#
# COMPACT_ATOMS: atom_id res chain seq x y z
N MET A 1 -11.43 -5.83 -6.72
CA MET A 1 -11.29 -5.20 -5.39
C MET A 1 -9.84 -5.25 -4.93
N ILE A 2 -9.31 -4.14 -4.45
CA ILE A 2 -7.99 -4.10 -3.82
C ILE A 2 -8.17 -4.30 -2.33
N THR A 3 -7.45 -5.26 -1.77
CA THR A 3 -7.50 -5.60 -0.35
C THR A 3 -6.17 -5.24 0.31
N ILE A 4 -6.23 -4.47 1.38
CA ILE A 4 -5.06 -4.05 2.15
C ILE A 4 -5.11 -4.72 3.51
N LYS A 5 -4.02 -5.43 3.87
CA LYS A 5 -3.93 -6.13 5.15
C LYS A 5 -2.60 -5.84 5.80
N ARG A 6 -2.66 -5.38 7.05
CA ARG A 6 -1.46 -5.17 7.87
C ARG A 6 -1.49 -6.15 9.04
N THR A 7 -0.41 -6.89 9.20
CA THR A 7 -0.16 -7.73 10.39
C THR A 7 1.08 -7.19 11.12
N GLN A 8 1.53 -7.84 12.17
CA GLN A 8 2.78 -7.48 12.82
C GLN A 8 4.00 -7.75 11.94
N LYS A 9 3.87 -8.66 10.97
CA LYS A 9 4.99 -9.11 10.13
C LYS A 9 4.99 -8.54 8.74
N THR A 10 3.82 -8.26 8.18
CA THR A 10 3.71 -7.87 6.76
C THR A 10 2.62 -6.84 6.53
N LEU A 11 2.82 -6.07 5.46
CA LEU A 11 1.79 -5.27 4.82
C LEU A 11 1.57 -5.84 3.43
N THR A 12 0.34 -6.24 3.11
CA THR A 12 -0.01 -6.73 1.77
C THR A 12 -1.06 -5.86 1.13
N VAL A 13 -0.90 -5.64 -0.17
CA VAL A 13 -1.86 -4.95 -1.03
C VAL A 13 -2.10 -5.88 -2.22
N SER A 14 -3.31 -6.39 -2.37
CA SER A 14 -3.60 -7.41 -3.37
C SER A 14 -4.88 -7.13 -4.13
N GLY A 15 -4.91 -7.57 -5.38
CA GLY A 15 -6.05 -7.45 -6.27
C GLY A 15 -5.97 -6.24 -7.19
N HIS A 16 -7.02 -6.10 -7.99
CA HIS A 16 -7.20 -4.96 -8.88
C HIS A 16 -8.54 -4.31 -8.53
N ALA A 17 -8.62 -2.98 -8.64
CA ALA A 17 -9.82 -2.26 -8.26
C ALA A 17 -11.02 -2.64 -9.13
N GLY A 18 -10.81 -2.81 -10.43
CA GLY A 18 -11.91 -3.05 -11.36
C GLY A 18 -12.81 -1.85 -11.54
N TYR A 19 -12.31 -0.64 -11.26
CA TYR A 19 -13.05 0.60 -11.40
C TYR A 19 -13.22 0.99 -12.87
N ALA A 20 -12.19 0.75 -13.66
CA ALA A 20 -12.18 1.01 -15.10
C ALA A 20 -11.18 0.04 -15.76
N GLU A 21 -11.10 0.09 -17.09
CA GLU A 21 -10.15 -0.72 -17.83
C GLU A 21 -8.71 -0.29 -17.51
N ARG A 22 -7.78 -1.20 -17.77
CA ARG A 22 -6.35 -0.99 -17.54
C ARG A 22 -5.89 0.31 -18.24
N GLY A 23 -5.13 1.13 -17.50
CA GLY A 23 -4.64 2.42 -17.98
C GLY A 23 -5.59 3.59 -17.75
N LYS A 24 -6.83 3.30 -17.31
CA LYS A 24 -7.84 4.33 -16.99
C LYS A 24 -8.40 4.18 -15.58
N ASP A 25 -7.86 3.26 -14.79
CA ASP A 25 -8.34 2.97 -13.44
C ASP A 25 -7.67 3.92 -12.44
N ILE A 26 -8.36 5.00 -12.09
CA ILE A 26 -7.86 6.00 -11.15
C ILE A 26 -7.69 5.46 -9.74
N VAL A 27 -8.47 4.44 -9.37
CA VAL A 27 -8.38 3.83 -8.03
C VAL A 27 -7.11 2.99 -7.94
N CYS A 28 -6.81 2.17 -8.95
CA CYS A 28 -5.55 1.45 -9.03
C CYS A 28 -4.35 2.39 -9.02
N GLU A 29 -4.42 3.49 -9.78
CA GLU A 29 -3.34 4.47 -9.83
C GLU A 29 -3.13 5.17 -8.48
N ALA A 30 -4.21 5.50 -7.78
CA ALA A 30 -4.12 6.11 -6.46
C ALA A 30 -3.43 5.18 -5.46
N VAL A 31 -3.80 3.91 -5.42
CA VAL A 31 -3.17 2.91 -4.54
C VAL A 31 -1.70 2.71 -4.93
N THR A 32 -1.41 2.56 -6.22
CA THR A 32 -0.05 2.37 -6.72
C THR A 32 0.84 3.54 -6.34
N SER A 33 0.37 4.76 -6.50
CA SER A 33 1.11 5.96 -6.13
C SER A 33 1.49 5.94 -4.65
N GLN A 34 0.56 5.57 -3.78
CA GLN A 34 0.83 5.51 -2.33
C GLN A 34 1.78 4.37 -1.96
N VAL A 35 1.68 3.21 -2.61
CA VAL A 35 2.61 2.10 -2.43
C VAL A 35 4.04 2.52 -2.82
N GLN A 36 4.19 3.16 -3.96
CA GLN A 36 5.50 3.64 -4.42
C GLN A 36 6.06 4.70 -3.48
N THR A 37 5.22 5.63 -3.04
CA THR A 37 5.63 6.68 -2.10
C THR A 37 6.08 6.08 -0.78
N LEU A 38 5.35 5.11 -0.25
CA LEU A 38 5.72 4.41 0.99
C LEU A 38 7.11 3.77 0.85
N THR A 39 7.29 2.98 -0.20
CA THR A 39 8.55 2.25 -0.42
C THR A 39 9.73 3.21 -0.56
N ALA A 40 9.59 4.23 -1.38
CA ALA A 40 10.62 5.25 -1.58
C ALA A 40 10.88 6.05 -0.30
N SER A 41 9.85 6.36 0.47
CA SER A 41 9.99 7.12 1.72
C SER A 41 10.75 6.34 2.79
N ILE A 42 10.55 5.02 2.88
CA ILE A 42 11.35 4.18 3.78
C ILE A 42 12.83 4.30 3.46
N GLU A 43 13.19 4.28 2.18
CA GLU A 43 14.59 4.45 1.76
C GLU A 43 15.10 5.87 2.00
N GLN A 44 14.36 6.88 1.57
CA GLN A 44 14.84 8.25 1.50
C GLN A 44 14.70 9.02 2.82
N LEU A 45 13.68 8.73 3.60
CA LEU A 45 13.38 9.48 4.83
C LEU A 45 13.74 8.71 6.09
N ALA A 46 13.54 7.41 6.11
CA ALA A 46 13.87 6.58 7.25
C ALA A 46 15.27 5.97 7.14
N ASN A 47 15.92 6.07 5.99
CA ASN A 47 17.25 5.50 5.72
C ASN A 47 17.32 4.00 6.01
N GLU A 48 16.23 3.29 5.73
CA GLU A 48 16.15 1.85 5.84
C GLU A 48 15.94 1.22 4.47
N LYS A 49 16.30 -0.05 4.34
CA LYS A 49 16.10 -0.77 3.08
C LYS A 49 14.84 -1.60 3.18
N PRO A 50 13.77 -1.26 2.44
CA PRO A 50 12.56 -2.05 2.46
C PRO A 50 12.78 -3.40 1.80
N VAL A 51 12.30 -4.45 2.44
CA VAL A 51 12.27 -5.80 1.87
C VAL A 51 10.85 -6.04 1.38
N PHE A 52 10.68 -6.06 0.07
CA PHE A 52 9.35 -6.13 -0.52
C PHE A 52 9.34 -6.95 -1.81
N SER A 53 8.16 -7.43 -2.17
CA SER A 53 7.87 -8.07 -3.45
C SER A 53 6.78 -7.27 -4.16
N LEU A 54 6.96 -7.05 -5.45
CA LEU A 54 5.99 -6.31 -6.26
C LEU A 54 5.77 -7.04 -7.58
N SER A 55 4.52 -7.34 -7.87
CA SER A 55 4.10 -7.90 -9.15
C SER A 55 2.73 -7.32 -9.52
N SER A 56 2.20 -7.66 -10.70
CA SER A 56 0.89 -7.16 -11.09
C SER A 56 -0.17 -7.61 -10.09
N GLY A 57 -0.86 -6.65 -9.49
CA GLY A 57 -1.93 -6.92 -8.53
C GLY A 57 -1.46 -7.44 -7.17
N PHE A 58 -0.16 -7.32 -6.85
CA PHE A 58 0.34 -7.79 -5.57
C PHE A 58 1.55 -7.00 -5.09
N TYR A 59 1.50 -6.57 -3.84
CA TYR A 59 2.61 -5.95 -3.13
C TYR A 59 2.66 -6.52 -1.71
N GLU A 60 3.86 -6.89 -1.27
CA GLU A 60 4.09 -7.33 0.09
C GLU A 60 5.35 -6.69 0.64
N LEU A 61 5.23 -6.04 1.79
CA LEU A 61 6.33 -5.40 2.50
C LEU A 61 6.54 -6.12 3.83
N SER A 62 7.79 -6.54 4.09
CA SER A 62 8.15 -7.07 5.41
C SER A 62 8.26 -5.94 6.41
N LEU A 63 7.60 -6.08 7.57
CA LEU A 63 7.63 -5.11 8.66
C LEU A 63 8.58 -5.51 9.79
N GLU A 64 9.12 -6.73 9.78
CA GLU A 64 9.80 -7.32 10.93
C GLU A 64 11.06 -6.57 11.36
N GLU A 65 11.81 -6.01 10.42
CA GLU A 65 13.07 -5.32 10.71
C GLU A 65 12.99 -3.81 10.54
N LEU A 66 11.79 -3.27 10.35
CA LEU A 66 11.62 -1.83 10.18
C LEU A 66 11.62 -1.12 11.54
N GLY A 67 12.32 0.01 11.60
CA GLY A 67 12.34 0.87 12.77
C GLY A 67 11.10 1.75 12.87
N ASN A 68 11.08 2.58 13.94
CA ASN A 68 9.90 3.39 14.26
C ASN A 68 9.52 4.39 13.17
N LYS A 69 10.49 5.00 12.49
CA LYS A 69 10.21 5.92 11.39
C LYS A 69 9.49 5.23 10.25
N SER A 70 10.00 4.08 9.82
CA SER A 70 9.37 3.31 8.76
C SER A 70 7.99 2.83 9.15
N LEU A 71 7.80 2.37 10.38
CA LEU A 71 6.49 1.94 10.86
C LEU A 71 5.50 3.10 10.95
N PHE A 72 5.98 4.30 11.24
CA PHE A 72 5.15 5.50 11.19
C PHE A 72 4.70 5.80 9.76
N LEU A 73 5.59 5.67 8.79
CA LEU A 73 5.26 5.82 7.37
C LEU A 73 4.23 4.78 6.92
N VAL A 74 4.34 3.54 7.41
CA VAL A 74 3.34 2.49 7.15
C VAL A 74 1.99 2.90 7.72
N SER A 75 1.96 3.48 8.92
CA SER A 75 0.72 3.96 9.54
C SER A 75 0.08 5.10 8.73
N ALA A 76 0.90 6.00 8.18
CA ALA A 76 0.42 7.06 7.29
C ALA A 76 -0.17 6.47 6.00
N PHE A 77 0.47 5.46 5.44
CA PHE A 77 -0.06 4.72 4.29
C PHE A 77 -1.44 4.12 4.62
N MET A 78 -1.60 3.54 5.80
CA MET A 78 -2.89 2.96 6.22
C MET A 78 -3.98 4.03 6.33
N VAL A 79 -3.65 5.23 6.79
CA VAL A 79 -4.59 6.36 6.78
C VAL A 79 -5.06 6.64 5.36
N GLY A 80 -4.11 6.70 4.40
CA GLY A 80 -4.44 6.90 2.99
C GLY A 80 -5.33 5.81 2.41
N MET A 81 -5.08 4.56 2.77
CA MET A 81 -5.91 3.44 2.30
C MET A 81 -7.33 3.50 2.86
N LYS A 82 -7.50 3.90 4.11
CA LYS A 82 -8.83 4.10 4.70
C LYS A 82 -9.59 5.25 4.03
N LEU A 83 -8.90 6.31 3.67
CA LEU A 83 -9.51 7.40 2.91
C LEU A 83 -9.98 6.93 1.53
N LEU A 84 -9.19 6.11 0.86
CA LEU A 84 -9.60 5.52 -0.42
C LEU A 84 -10.78 4.56 -0.25
N GLN A 85 -10.78 3.75 0.81
CA GLN A 85 -11.91 2.88 1.12
C GLN A 85 -13.19 3.70 1.34
N ASP A 86 -13.11 4.82 2.06
CA ASP A 86 -14.25 5.69 2.31
C ASP A 86 -14.79 6.30 1.01
N GLY A 87 -13.92 6.69 0.11
CA GLY A 87 -14.29 7.25 -1.20
C GLY A 87 -14.74 6.22 -2.22
N TYR A 88 -14.19 5.02 -2.16
CA TYR A 88 -14.42 3.95 -3.14
C TYR A 88 -14.67 2.59 -2.45
N PRO A 89 -15.72 2.48 -1.62
CA PRO A 89 -15.90 1.27 -0.77
C PRO A 89 -16.15 -0.01 -1.56
N ALA A 90 -16.61 0.09 -2.81
CA ALA A 90 -16.82 -1.08 -3.67
C ALA A 90 -15.51 -1.58 -4.30
N TYR A 91 -14.42 -0.81 -4.19
CA TYR A 91 -13.19 -1.08 -4.92
C TYR A 91 -11.96 -1.25 -4.02
N VAL A 92 -12.01 -0.74 -2.79
CA VAL A 92 -10.90 -0.78 -1.84
C VAL A 92 -11.41 -1.25 -0.48
N LYS A 93 -10.71 -2.23 0.10
CA LYS A 93 -11.06 -2.77 1.41
C LYS A 93 -9.81 -2.91 2.27
N VAL A 94 -9.85 -2.31 3.45
CA VAL A 94 -8.84 -2.50 4.51
C VAL A 94 -9.39 -3.55 5.48
N VAL A 95 -8.63 -4.61 5.68
CA VAL A 95 -9.03 -5.73 6.56
C VAL A 95 -8.16 -5.81 7.80
#